data_f93ab17c10d525bc93605448d0f50b40
#
_entry.id   f93ab17c10d525bc93605448d0f50b40
#
_cell.length_a   1.000
_cell.length_b   1.000
_cell.length_c   1.000
_cell.angle_alpha   90.00
_cell.angle_beta   90.00
_cell.angle_gamma   90.00
#
_symmetry.space_group_name_H-M   'P 1'
#
loop_
_entity.id
_entity.type
_entity.pdbx_description
1 polymer ?
#
loop_
_entity_poly.entity_id
_entity_poly.type
_entity_poly.pdbx_seq_one_letter_code
_entity_poly.pdbx_strand_id
1 'polypeptide(L)'
;ALAAAPITTNVLSAAGLSVLADGMAQAVERRGSWDVSRAAWISAWGASVSGLMLFFWFRLLARLFPLAASSTAQLVGKVALNQAVMSPGLNAGFFTFVVLTRDKPYLRLDGEKRRRLGRKLKSDLPATVRRSCYFWGVAQAR
;
A
#
# COMPACT_ATOMS: atom_id res chain seq x y z
N ALA A 1 -22.76 -12.85 5.43
CA ALA A 1 -22.60 -11.75 4.46
C ALA A 1 -21.14 -11.58 4.02
N LEU A 2 -20.16 -11.54 4.94
CA LEU A 2 -18.73 -11.34 4.61
C LEU A 2 -18.14 -12.48 3.76
N ALA A 3 -18.60 -13.71 3.96
CA ALA A 3 -18.15 -14.87 3.17
C ALA A 3 -18.72 -14.88 1.74
N ALA A 4 -19.85 -14.19 1.50
CA ALA A 4 -20.51 -14.17 0.20
C ALA A 4 -19.92 -13.17 -0.80
N ALA A 5 -19.20 -12.13 -0.32
CA ALA A 5 -18.62 -11.09 -1.15
C ALA A 5 -17.22 -10.65 -0.67
N PRO A 6 -16.22 -11.55 -0.68
CA PRO A 6 -14.91 -11.26 -0.07
C PRO A 6 -14.16 -10.12 -0.74
N ILE A 7 -14.31 -9.93 -2.05
CA ILE A 7 -13.67 -8.83 -2.80
C ILE A 7 -14.30 -7.51 -2.41
N THR A 8 -15.63 -7.41 -2.42
CA THR A 8 -16.33 -6.16 -2.06
C THR A 8 -16.02 -5.73 -0.64
N THR A 9 -16.02 -6.68 0.31
CA THR A 9 -15.67 -6.41 1.70
C THR A 9 -14.23 -5.89 1.81
N ASN A 10 -13.29 -6.52 1.12
CA ASN A 10 -11.88 -6.11 1.13
C ASN A 10 -11.70 -4.69 0.57
N VAL A 11 -12.33 -4.40 -0.56
CA VAL A 11 -12.27 -3.10 -1.24
C VAL A 11 -12.86 -2.00 -0.35
N LEU A 12 -14.06 -2.22 0.21
CA LEU A 12 -14.72 -1.23 1.07
C LEU A 12 -13.97 -1.00 2.38
N SER A 13 -13.47 -2.07 3.00
CA SER A 13 -12.67 -1.96 4.22
C SER A 13 -11.36 -1.21 3.97
N ALA A 14 -10.66 -1.52 2.87
CA ALA A 14 -9.41 -0.86 2.53
C ALA A 14 -9.63 0.63 2.19
N ALA A 15 -10.71 0.96 1.47
CA ALA A 15 -11.08 2.35 1.19
C ALA A 15 -11.37 3.11 2.49
N GLY A 16 -12.19 2.55 3.36
CA GLY A 16 -12.56 3.16 4.65
C GLY A 16 -11.36 3.37 5.58
N LEU A 17 -10.50 2.35 5.72
CA LEU A 17 -9.27 2.47 6.51
C LEU A 17 -8.32 3.53 5.94
N SER A 18 -8.25 3.65 4.62
CA SER A 18 -7.43 4.67 3.97
C SER A 18 -7.92 6.09 4.25
N VAL A 19 -9.24 6.31 4.25
CA VAL A 19 -9.83 7.60 4.63
C VAL A 19 -9.56 7.92 6.11
N LEU A 20 -9.72 6.94 6.99
CA LEU A 20 -9.42 7.12 8.42
C LEU A 20 -7.95 7.46 8.65
N ALA A 21 -7.03 6.74 8.01
CA ALA A 21 -5.61 6.99 8.12
C ALA A 21 -5.22 8.38 7.60
N ASP A 22 -5.78 8.80 6.46
CA ASP A 22 -5.55 10.15 5.93
C ASP A 22 -6.17 11.22 6.85
N GLY A 23 -7.32 10.94 7.43
CA GLY A 23 -7.95 11.82 8.42
C GLY A 23 -7.08 12.05 9.65
N MET A 24 -6.52 10.99 10.20
CA MET A 24 -5.57 11.09 11.30
C MET A 24 -4.31 11.88 10.90
N ALA A 25 -3.78 11.63 9.69
CA ALA A 25 -2.63 12.37 9.18
C ALA A 25 -2.93 13.87 9.02
N GLN A 26 -4.09 14.23 8.46
CA GLN A 26 -4.50 15.64 8.32
C GLN A 26 -4.70 16.32 9.68
N ALA A 27 -5.24 15.59 10.66
CA ALA A 27 -5.39 16.10 12.04
C ALA A 27 -4.02 16.38 12.70
N VAL A 28 -3.04 15.49 12.52
CA VAL A 28 -1.68 15.68 13.03
C VAL A 28 -0.95 16.83 12.31
N GLU A 29 -1.14 16.95 10.99
CA GLU A 29 -0.58 18.05 10.18
C GLU A 29 -1.16 19.42 10.56
N ARG A 30 -2.20 19.49 11.40
CA ARG A 30 -2.88 20.70 11.88
C ARG A 30 -3.27 21.65 10.74
N ARG A 31 -3.68 21.11 9.59
CA ARG A 31 -4.23 21.91 8.50
C ARG A 31 -5.60 22.42 8.91
N GLY A 32 -5.83 23.72 8.78
CA GLY A 32 -7.04 24.39 9.27
C GLY A 32 -8.35 23.96 8.58
N SER A 33 -8.27 23.24 7.45
CA SER A 33 -9.41 22.69 6.73
C SER A 33 -9.10 21.27 6.23
N TRP A 34 -10.13 20.43 6.24
CA TRP A 34 -10.08 19.07 5.72
C TRP A 34 -9.94 19.08 4.19
N ASP A 35 -8.90 18.41 3.68
CA ASP A 35 -8.69 18.24 2.25
C ASP A 35 -9.43 16.99 1.73
N VAL A 36 -10.68 17.21 1.32
CA VAL A 36 -11.56 16.16 0.78
C VAL A 36 -10.99 15.56 -0.51
N SER A 37 -10.34 16.37 -1.35
CA SER A 37 -9.73 15.89 -2.60
C SER A 37 -8.61 14.88 -2.31
N ARG A 38 -7.75 15.19 -1.36
CA ARG A 38 -6.70 14.29 -0.89
C ARG A 38 -7.28 13.00 -0.32
N ALA A 39 -8.30 13.10 0.54
CA ALA A 39 -8.98 11.94 1.12
C ALA A 39 -9.60 11.04 0.05
N ALA A 40 -10.25 11.62 -0.97
CA ALA A 40 -10.81 10.88 -2.10
C ALA A 40 -9.74 10.11 -2.90
N TRP A 41 -8.61 10.75 -3.21
CA TRP A 41 -7.49 10.09 -3.89
C TRP A 41 -6.89 8.95 -3.05
N ILE A 42 -6.69 9.16 -1.76
CA ILE A 42 -6.16 8.13 -0.86
C ILE A 42 -7.16 6.96 -0.71
N SER A 43 -8.45 7.24 -0.67
CA SER A 43 -9.50 6.21 -0.70
C SER A 43 -9.49 5.39 -1.99
N ALA A 44 -9.35 6.05 -3.15
CA ALA A 44 -9.24 5.37 -4.44
C ALA A 44 -8.00 4.46 -4.51
N TRP A 45 -6.87 4.90 -3.97
CA TRP A 45 -5.68 4.06 -3.80
C TRP A 45 -5.96 2.85 -2.89
N GLY A 46 -6.57 3.07 -1.73
CA GLY A 46 -6.93 2.01 -0.79
C GLY A 46 -7.82 0.96 -1.44
N ALA A 47 -8.87 1.38 -2.13
CA ALA A 47 -9.79 0.50 -2.83
C ALA A 47 -9.12 -0.33 -3.92
N SER A 48 -8.38 0.33 -4.81
CA SER A 48 -7.80 -0.34 -6.00
C SER A 48 -6.56 -1.15 -5.66
N VAL A 49 -5.63 -0.61 -4.89
CA VAL A 49 -4.35 -1.26 -4.62
C VAL A 49 -4.43 -2.13 -3.37
N SER A 50 -4.82 -1.56 -2.22
CA SER A 50 -4.87 -2.34 -0.98
C SER A 50 -6.05 -3.30 -0.94
N GLY A 51 -7.21 -2.92 -1.50
CA GLY A 51 -8.39 -3.78 -1.53
C GLY A 51 -8.33 -4.84 -2.63
N LEU A 52 -8.07 -4.45 -3.87
CA LEU A 52 -8.18 -5.33 -5.02
C LEU A 52 -6.86 -6.04 -5.35
N MET A 53 -5.77 -5.28 -5.54
CA MET A 53 -4.48 -5.85 -5.95
C MET A 53 -3.90 -6.81 -4.90
N LEU A 54 -3.94 -6.43 -3.61
CA LEU A 54 -3.47 -7.31 -2.53
C LEU A 54 -4.34 -8.55 -2.38
N PHE A 55 -5.65 -8.47 -2.63
CA PHE A 55 -6.51 -9.64 -2.65
C PHE A 55 -6.01 -10.69 -3.65
N PHE A 56 -5.72 -10.30 -4.89
CA PHE A 56 -5.19 -11.22 -5.89
C PHE A 56 -3.77 -11.69 -5.58
N TRP A 57 -2.93 -10.80 -5.03
CA TRP A 57 -1.59 -11.15 -4.59
C TRP A 57 -1.58 -12.26 -3.55
N PHE A 58 -2.38 -12.12 -2.49
CA PHE A 58 -2.46 -13.15 -1.46
C PHE A 58 -3.07 -14.46 -1.97
N ARG A 59 -4.00 -14.41 -2.93
CA ARG A 59 -4.48 -15.62 -3.61
C ARG A 59 -3.39 -16.28 -4.43
N LEU A 60 -2.55 -15.52 -5.11
CA LEU A 60 -1.39 -16.04 -5.83
C LEU A 60 -0.40 -16.70 -4.86
N LEU A 61 -0.05 -16.02 -3.77
CA LEU A 61 0.81 -16.59 -2.74
C LEU A 61 0.24 -17.88 -2.14
N ALA A 62 -1.06 -17.95 -1.93
CA ALA A 62 -1.71 -19.17 -1.43
C ALA A 62 -1.65 -20.33 -2.42
N ARG A 63 -1.63 -20.03 -3.73
CA ARG A 63 -1.44 -21.08 -4.79
C ARG A 63 0.00 -21.52 -4.89
N LEU A 64 0.96 -20.59 -4.78
CA LEU A 64 2.40 -20.90 -4.85
C LEU A 64 2.90 -21.67 -3.61
N PHE A 65 2.29 -21.41 -2.47
CA PHE A 65 2.64 -21.99 -1.18
C PHE A 65 1.39 -22.57 -0.50
N PRO A 66 0.92 -23.76 -0.93
CA PRO A 66 -0.29 -24.36 -0.37
C PRO A 66 -0.12 -24.76 1.10
N LEU A 67 -1.18 -24.53 1.90
CA LEU A 67 -1.21 -24.80 3.34
C LEU A 67 -0.99 -26.28 3.70
N ALA A 68 -1.33 -27.19 2.79
CA ALA A 68 -1.20 -28.64 3.01
C ALA A 68 0.25 -29.11 3.22
N ALA A 69 1.23 -28.31 2.87
CA ALA A 69 2.66 -28.59 3.04
C ALA A 69 3.35 -27.52 3.91
N SER A 70 2.67 -26.99 4.91
CA SER A 70 3.14 -25.87 5.73
C SER A 70 4.41 -26.23 6.54
N SER A 71 5.55 -26.13 5.88
CA SER A 71 6.85 -26.14 6.54
C SER A 71 7.27 -24.70 6.86
N THR A 72 8.11 -24.55 7.87
CA THR A 72 8.74 -23.25 8.20
C THR A 72 9.41 -22.62 6.98
N ALA A 73 10.00 -23.42 6.09
CA ALA A 73 10.62 -22.97 4.86
C ALA A 73 9.61 -22.31 3.90
N GLN A 74 8.40 -22.84 3.78
CA GLN A 74 7.34 -22.23 2.95
C GLN A 74 6.83 -20.92 3.54
N LEU A 75 6.70 -20.84 4.86
CA LEU A 75 6.34 -19.60 5.53
C LEU A 75 7.40 -18.53 5.28
N VAL A 76 8.67 -18.85 5.49
CA VAL A 76 9.80 -17.96 5.22
C VAL A 76 9.82 -17.54 3.75
N GLY A 77 9.63 -18.49 2.82
CA GLY A 77 9.56 -18.19 1.38
C GLY A 77 8.43 -17.24 1.02
N LYS A 78 7.23 -17.43 1.59
CA LYS A 78 6.07 -16.56 1.40
C LYS A 78 6.34 -15.14 1.92
N VAL A 79 6.90 -15.03 3.13
CA VAL A 79 7.27 -13.74 3.73
C VAL A 79 8.37 -13.07 2.92
N ALA A 80 9.42 -13.80 2.55
CA ALA A 80 10.52 -13.26 1.75
C ALA A 80 10.04 -12.73 0.40
N LEU A 81 9.20 -13.48 -0.32
CA LEU A 81 8.65 -13.05 -1.60
C LEU A 81 7.75 -11.80 -1.44
N ASN A 82 6.93 -11.77 -0.39
CA ASN A 82 6.10 -10.61 -0.08
C ASN A 82 6.96 -9.37 0.21
N GLN A 83 8.03 -9.50 0.97
CA GLN A 83 8.91 -8.38 1.31
C GLN A 83 9.82 -7.96 0.14
N ALA A 84 10.29 -8.90 -0.67
CA ALA A 84 11.18 -8.59 -1.78
C ALA A 84 10.48 -7.97 -2.99
N VAL A 85 9.22 -8.35 -3.24
CA VAL A 85 8.47 -7.92 -4.44
C VAL A 85 7.39 -6.92 -4.08
N MET A 86 6.48 -7.31 -3.16
CA MET A 86 5.27 -6.53 -2.90
C MET A 86 5.57 -5.26 -2.11
N SER A 87 6.40 -5.32 -1.09
CA SER A 87 6.70 -4.17 -0.25
C SER A 87 7.39 -3.03 -1.03
N PRO A 88 8.47 -3.25 -1.81
CA PRO A 88 9.06 -2.20 -2.63
C PRO A 88 8.11 -1.68 -3.70
N GLY A 89 7.38 -2.58 -4.36
CA GLY A 89 6.42 -2.23 -5.41
C GLY A 89 5.29 -1.33 -4.91
N LEU A 90 4.67 -1.68 -3.78
CA LEU A 90 3.63 -0.89 -3.15
C LEU A 90 4.12 0.49 -2.71
N ASN A 91 5.28 0.56 -2.07
CA ASN A 91 5.83 1.84 -1.61
C ASN A 91 6.22 2.75 -2.79
N ALA A 92 6.85 2.20 -3.83
CA ALA A 92 7.18 2.96 -5.03
C ALA A 92 5.91 3.44 -5.76
N GLY A 93 4.91 2.56 -5.89
CA GLY A 93 3.60 2.89 -6.45
C GLY A 93 2.89 3.98 -5.65
N PHE A 94 2.88 3.89 -4.32
CA PHE A 94 2.29 4.89 -3.46
C PHE A 94 2.98 6.26 -3.58
N PHE A 95 4.30 6.29 -3.59
CA PHE A 95 5.03 7.55 -3.80
C PHE A 95 4.72 8.17 -5.16
N THR A 96 4.64 7.35 -6.21
CA THR A 96 4.25 7.80 -7.55
C THR A 96 2.84 8.37 -7.53
N PHE A 97 1.90 7.65 -6.94
CA PHE A 97 0.52 8.08 -6.83
C PHE A 97 0.38 9.41 -6.08
N VAL A 98 1.02 9.54 -4.91
CA VAL A 98 0.99 10.78 -4.12
C VAL A 98 1.58 11.96 -4.90
N VAL A 99 2.69 11.77 -5.62
CA VAL A 99 3.28 12.84 -6.44
C VAL A 99 2.35 13.25 -7.58
N LEU A 100 1.66 12.31 -8.20
CA LEU A 100 0.74 12.59 -9.31
C LEU A 100 -0.56 13.25 -8.87
N THR A 101 -1.03 12.97 -7.66
CA THR A 101 -2.34 13.43 -7.16
C THR A 101 -2.24 14.62 -6.20
N ARG A 102 -1.04 15.06 -5.81
CA ARG A 102 -0.85 16.14 -4.85
C ARG A 102 -1.23 17.52 -5.41
N ASP A 103 -0.78 17.82 -6.62
CA ASP A 103 -0.89 19.16 -7.21
C ASP A 103 -1.48 19.09 -8.61
N LYS A 104 -2.27 20.11 -9.00
CA LYS A 104 -2.79 20.24 -10.37
C LYS A 104 -1.66 20.56 -11.36
N PRO A 105 -1.74 20.07 -12.60
CA PRO A 105 -2.74 19.13 -13.12
C PRO A 105 -2.54 17.72 -12.57
N TYR A 106 -3.65 17.11 -12.10
CA TYR A 106 -3.62 15.75 -11.57
C TYR A 106 -3.23 14.73 -12.65
N LEU A 107 -2.56 13.66 -12.24
CA LEU A 107 -2.16 12.52 -13.09
C LEU A 107 -1.22 12.90 -14.26
N ARG A 108 -0.73 14.12 -14.34
CA ARG A 108 0.26 14.55 -15.34
C ARG A 108 1.66 14.60 -14.71
N LEU A 109 2.60 13.91 -15.32
CA LEU A 109 4.00 13.88 -14.90
C LEU A 109 4.79 14.97 -15.64
N ASP A 110 4.86 16.15 -15.06
CA ASP A 110 5.70 17.25 -15.53
C ASP A 110 7.15 17.13 -15.00
N GLY A 111 8.03 18.03 -15.46
CA GLY A 111 9.45 18.00 -15.10
C GLY A 111 9.70 18.15 -13.60
N GLU A 112 8.88 18.93 -12.88
CA GLU A 112 9.01 19.13 -11.44
C GLU A 112 8.56 17.88 -10.67
N LYS A 113 7.40 17.33 -11.03
CA LYS A 113 6.90 16.08 -10.42
C LYS A 113 7.86 14.91 -10.67
N ARG A 114 8.47 14.84 -11.86
CA ARG A 114 9.48 13.84 -12.19
C ARG A 114 10.71 13.96 -11.28
N ARG A 115 11.22 15.17 -11.05
CA ARG A 115 12.35 15.42 -10.14
C ARG A 115 11.98 15.07 -8.69
N ARG A 116 10.77 15.43 -8.24
CA ARG A 116 10.25 15.14 -6.90
C ARG A 116 10.10 13.64 -6.68
N LEU A 117 9.56 12.92 -7.67
CA LEU A 117 9.45 11.46 -7.64
C LEU A 117 10.83 10.80 -7.59
N GLY A 118 11.77 11.23 -8.44
CA GLY A 118 13.12 10.70 -8.45
C GLY A 118 13.84 10.85 -7.10
N ARG A 119 13.68 12.00 -6.44
CA ARG A 119 14.20 12.20 -5.07
C ARG A 119 13.56 11.23 -4.08
N LYS A 120 12.22 11.12 -4.04
CA LYS A 120 11.51 10.22 -3.13
C LYS A 120 11.89 8.75 -3.34
N LEU A 121 12.02 8.30 -4.58
CA LEU A 121 12.44 6.93 -4.87
C LEU A 121 13.89 6.65 -4.46
N LYS A 122 14.77 7.64 -4.54
CA LYS A 122 16.18 7.46 -4.15
C LYS A 122 16.43 7.60 -2.65
N SER A 123 15.78 8.57 -1.98
CA SER A 123 16.01 8.86 -0.55
C SER A 123 15.06 8.10 0.37
N ASP A 124 13.76 8.13 0.08
CA ASP A 124 12.74 7.69 1.03
C ASP A 124 12.39 6.21 0.87
N LEU A 125 12.40 5.69 -0.38
CA LEU A 125 12.02 4.31 -0.65
C LEU A 125 12.90 3.28 0.08
N PRO A 126 14.24 3.36 0.05
CA PRO A 126 15.08 2.38 0.75
C PRO A 126 14.85 2.38 2.27
N ALA A 127 14.70 3.57 2.86
CA ALA A 127 14.42 3.71 4.29
C ALA A 127 13.05 3.14 4.66
N THR A 128 12.03 3.42 3.83
CA THR A 128 10.67 2.92 4.03
C THR A 128 10.60 1.40 3.88
N VAL A 129 11.20 0.83 2.85
CA VAL A 129 11.26 -0.62 2.66
C VAL A 129 11.97 -1.30 3.82
N ARG A 130 13.11 -0.77 4.27
CA ARG A 130 13.84 -1.31 5.41
C ARG A 130 12.98 -1.31 6.68
N ARG A 131 12.28 -0.21 7.00
CA ARG A 131 11.37 -0.14 8.15
C ARG A 131 10.20 -1.11 8.02
N SER A 132 9.64 -1.22 6.82
CA SER A 132 8.57 -2.18 6.51
C SER A 132 9.04 -3.62 6.73
N CYS A 133 10.24 -3.99 6.27
CA CYS A 133 10.81 -5.31 6.49
C CYS A 133 10.98 -5.63 7.98
N TYR A 134 11.47 -4.69 8.77
CA TYR A 134 11.57 -4.88 10.24
C TYR A 134 10.21 -5.10 10.87
N PHE A 135 9.24 -4.21 10.59
CA PHE A 135 7.92 -4.29 11.21
C PHE A 135 7.18 -5.59 10.83
N TRP A 136 7.07 -5.85 9.52
CA TRP A 136 6.33 -7.01 9.03
C TRP A 136 7.08 -8.32 9.21
N GLY A 137 8.39 -8.32 9.19
CA GLY A 137 9.20 -9.49 9.50
C GLY A 137 8.94 -10.01 10.91
N VAL A 138 8.89 -9.11 11.89
CA VAL A 138 8.56 -9.46 13.28
C VAL A 138 7.08 -9.83 13.43
N ALA A 139 6.16 -9.09 12.79
CA ALA A 139 4.72 -9.35 12.89
C ALA A 139 4.28 -10.67 12.25
N GLN A 140 4.96 -11.11 11.18
CA GLN A 140 4.63 -12.34 10.46
C GLN A 140 5.39 -13.58 10.99
N ALA A 141 6.40 -13.39 11.83
CA ALA A 141 7.15 -14.49 12.46
C ALA A 141 6.46 -15.07 13.72
N ARG A 142 5.33 -14.49 14.14
CA ARG A 142 4.49 -14.96 15.25
C ARG A 142 3.29 -15.73 14.72
#